data_7a74e7a7993eb32da4ddde8e1cbe1d56
#
_entry.id   7a74e7a7993eb32da4ddde8e1cbe1d56
#
_cell.length_a   1.000
_cell.length_b   1.000
_cell.length_c   1.000
_cell.angle_alpha   90.00
_cell.angle_beta   90.00
_cell.angle_gamma   90.00
#
_symmetry.space_group_name_H-M   'P 1'
#
loop_
_entity.id
_entity.type
_entity.pdbx_description
1 polymer ?
#
loop_
_entity_poly.entity_id
_entity_poly.type
_entity_poly.pdbx_seq_one_letter_code
_entity_poly.pdbx_strand_id
1 'polypeptide(L)'
;MTAGGRVVPTSGRVVPAAPVAAVPVLDVGGTHVTAALVDPVGGRAVPAAVIREPLDAHAAADAVLDAIAGAALALPDGHGTRWGVAMPGPFDYATGVGRFADVGKFESLSGVDVGAGLRVRLGGRAERLRFLNDADAFALGEYRSGAAAGHDRVVCLTLGTGVGSSFLSAGRPVHTGPLVPPDGYAHRLTVHGRPLEDTVSRRGIRSHYARLSPAADGHLPDVRELAARAVKGDTAAAEAFRHAFGALGLALAPWLDRFEATAVVVGGSVARSWDLVHPALTSGLGASGGPAVPVLPARLPEEAPLIGAARWARDAPEGP
;
A
#
# COMPACT_ATOMS: atom_id res chain seq x y z
N MET A 1 53.76 13.16 55.43
CA MET A 1 53.51 13.81 54.14
C MET A 1 53.23 12.72 53.13
N THR A 2 51.99 12.38 52.87
CA THR A 2 51.55 11.39 51.91
C THR A 2 50.90 12.10 50.72
N ALA A 3 51.54 11.97 49.55
CA ALA A 3 51.06 12.57 48.30
C ALA A 3 49.90 11.72 47.75
N GLY A 4 48.72 12.35 47.65
CA GLY A 4 47.56 11.77 47.03
C GLY A 4 47.66 11.81 45.51
N GLY A 5 47.79 10.65 44.88
CA GLY A 5 47.75 10.49 43.44
C GLY A 5 46.31 10.66 42.94
N ARG A 6 46.08 11.69 42.11
CA ARG A 6 44.84 11.97 41.42
C ARG A 6 44.71 11.02 40.19
N VAL A 7 43.83 10.05 40.26
CA VAL A 7 43.50 9.21 39.10
C VAL A 7 42.64 10.03 38.17
N VAL A 8 43.14 10.31 36.96
CA VAL A 8 42.39 10.90 35.86
C VAL A 8 41.56 9.78 35.18
N PRO A 9 40.24 9.92 35.02
CA PRO A 9 39.48 8.92 34.30
C PRO A 9 39.81 9.02 32.80
N THR A 10 40.26 7.91 32.24
CA THR A 10 40.44 7.74 30.80
C THR A 10 39.10 7.93 30.09
N SER A 11 39.02 8.96 29.24
CA SER A 11 37.88 9.20 28.35
C SER A 11 37.64 7.97 27.47
N GLY A 12 36.55 7.25 27.76
CA GLY A 12 36.08 6.17 26.90
C GLY A 12 35.80 6.71 25.52
N ARG A 13 36.53 6.24 24.54
CA ARG A 13 36.31 6.50 23.12
C ARG A 13 34.92 5.95 22.78
N VAL A 14 33.93 6.80 22.61
CA VAL A 14 32.64 6.42 22.07
C VAL A 14 32.91 5.96 20.63
N VAL A 15 32.88 4.65 20.40
CA VAL A 15 32.93 4.09 19.06
C VAL A 15 31.58 4.46 18.42
N PRO A 16 31.55 5.24 17.32
CA PRO A 16 30.31 5.53 16.65
C PRO A 16 29.69 4.20 16.21
N ALA A 17 28.39 4.01 16.50
CA ALA A 17 27.65 2.85 16.01
C ALA A 17 27.81 2.77 14.49
N ALA A 18 28.09 1.59 13.96
CA ALA A 18 28.16 1.37 12.52
C ALA A 18 26.86 1.89 11.87
N PRO A 19 26.95 2.56 10.73
CA PRO A 19 25.75 3.05 10.05
C PRO A 19 24.81 1.87 9.79
N VAL A 20 23.54 2.03 10.17
CA VAL A 20 22.52 1.00 9.95
C VAL A 20 22.38 0.82 8.44
N ALA A 21 22.62 -0.40 7.95
CA ALA A 21 22.52 -0.70 6.53
C ALA A 21 21.11 -0.36 6.01
N ALA A 22 21.03 0.23 4.83
CA ALA A 22 19.77 0.49 4.16
C ALA A 22 18.99 -0.80 3.93
N VAL A 23 17.67 -0.74 4.04
CA VAL A 23 16.78 -1.90 3.88
C VAL A 23 16.35 -1.98 2.42
N PRO A 24 16.66 -3.08 1.72
CA PRO A 24 16.19 -3.30 0.37
C PRO A 24 14.72 -3.72 0.36
N VAL A 25 13.96 -3.16 -0.58
CA VAL A 25 12.52 -3.39 -0.69
C VAL A 25 12.09 -3.56 -2.13
N LEU A 26 10.96 -4.24 -2.29
CA LEU A 26 10.22 -4.38 -3.54
C LEU A 26 8.78 -3.97 -3.33
N ASP A 27 8.25 -3.17 -4.25
CA ASP A 27 6.82 -2.89 -4.40
C ASP A 27 6.39 -3.43 -5.76
N VAL A 28 5.61 -4.51 -5.74
CA VAL A 28 5.19 -5.25 -6.94
C VAL A 28 3.77 -4.87 -7.31
N GLY A 29 3.63 -4.13 -8.39
CA GLY A 29 2.33 -3.80 -8.98
C GLY A 29 2.01 -4.65 -10.21
N GLY A 30 0.79 -4.52 -10.75
CA GLY A 30 0.36 -5.28 -11.94
C GLY A 30 1.04 -4.87 -13.25
N THR A 31 1.68 -3.70 -13.31
CA THR A 31 2.31 -3.14 -14.52
C THR A 31 3.75 -2.68 -14.32
N HIS A 32 4.19 -2.58 -13.11
CA HIS A 32 5.54 -2.16 -12.73
C HIS A 32 5.96 -2.84 -11.43
N VAL A 33 7.27 -3.00 -11.28
CA VAL A 33 7.91 -3.30 -10.01
C VAL A 33 8.85 -2.15 -9.66
N THR A 34 8.83 -1.74 -8.39
CA THR A 34 9.78 -0.75 -7.87
C THR A 34 10.68 -1.42 -6.85
N ALA A 35 11.98 -1.42 -7.09
CA ALA A 35 12.99 -1.79 -6.11
C ALA A 35 13.60 -0.53 -5.51
N ALA A 36 13.83 -0.51 -4.20
CA ALA A 36 14.45 0.64 -3.56
C ALA A 36 15.30 0.25 -2.35
N LEU A 37 16.22 1.13 -2.00
CA LEU A 37 16.85 1.13 -0.68
C LEU A 37 16.15 2.18 0.19
N VAL A 38 15.80 1.79 1.41
CA VAL A 38 15.17 2.69 2.38
C VAL A 38 16.10 2.91 3.55
N ASP A 39 16.34 4.17 3.90
CA ASP A 39 17.00 4.54 5.14
C ASP A 39 16.06 4.23 6.33
N PRO A 40 16.41 3.25 7.16
CA PRO A 40 15.54 2.83 8.25
C PRO A 40 15.45 3.84 9.40
N VAL A 41 16.40 4.77 9.50
CA VAL A 41 16.43 5.82 10.53
C VAL A 41 15.63 7.03 10.06
N GLY A 42 15.96 7.55 8.87
CA GLY A 42 15.26 8.67 8.26
C GLY A 42 13.83 8.34 7.79
N GLY A 43 13.52 7.06 7.59
CA GLY A 43 12.21 6.61 7.13
C GLY A 43 11.86 7.14 5.74
N ARG A 44 12.83 7.14 4.82
CA ARG A 44 12.70 7.61 3.43
C ARG A 44 13.44 6.68 2.47
N ALA A 45 12.94 6.60 1.25
CA ALA A 45 13.69 5.97 0.17
C ALA A 45 14.95 6.79 -0.16
N VAL A 46 16.05 6.10 -0.48
CA VAL A 46 17.29 6.72 -0.95
C VAL A 46 17.10 7.06 -2.43
N PRO A 47 17.01 8.34 -2.84
CA PRO A 47 16.60 8.73 -4.20
C PRO A 47 17.46 8.11 -5.31
N ALA A 48 18.77 7.98 -5.07
CA ALA A 48 19.72 7.40 -6.03
C ALA A 48 19.61 5.86 -6.14
N ALA A 49 18.78 5.22 -5.33
CA ALA A 49 18.58 3.79 -5.27
C ALA A 49 17.09 3.42 -5.33
N VAL A 50 16.36 4.07 -6.23
CA VAL A 50 14.98 3.73 -6.59
C VAL A 50 14.98 3.34 -8.06
N ILE A 51 14.67 2.09 -8.33
CA ILE A 51 14.63 1.47 -9.67
C ILE A 51 13.17 1.10 -9.95
N ARG A 52 12.63 1.58 -11.05
CA ARG A 52 11.27 1.24 -11.47
C ARG A 52 11.30 0.63 -12.87
N GLU A 53 10.82 -0.61 -12.97
CA GLU A 53 10.84 -1.38 -14.20
C GLU A 53 9.42 -1.81 -14.61
N PRO A 54 9.12 -1.94 -15.89
CA PRO A 54 7.88 -2.52 -16.36
C PRO A 54 7.74 -3.96 -15.91
N LEU A 55 6.50 -4.36 -15.61
CA LEU A 55 6.13 -5.73 -15.27
C LEU A 55 4.86 -6.10 -16.01
N ASP A 56 4.87 -7.25 -16.68
CA ASP A 56 3.66 -7.84 -17.25
C ASP A 56 3.11 -8.92 -16.31
N ALA A 57 2.05 -8.59 -15.59
CA ALA A 57 1.39 -9.52 -14.67
C ALA A 57 0.68 -10.71 -15.37
N HIS A 58 0.62 -10.74 -16.71
CA HIS A 58 0.06 -11.84 -17.51
C HIS A 58 1.14 -12.76 -18.10
N ALA A 59 2.41 -12.42 -17.92
CA ALA A 59 3.52 -13.24 -18.41
C ALA A 59 3.64 -14.58 -17.66
N ALA A 60 4.43 -15.49 -18.18
CA ALA A 60 4.76 -16.74 -17.51
C ALA A 60 5.45 -16.49 -16.16
N ALA A 61 5.29 -17.42 -15.21
CA ALA A 61 5.79 -17.26 -13.83
C ALA A 61 7.28 -16.91 -13.77
N ASP A 62 8.11 -17.61 -14.55
CA ASP A 62 9.56 -17.31 -14.59
C ASP A 62 9.86 -15.90 -15.11
N ALA A 63 9.14 -15.43 -16.14
CA ALA A 63 9.31 -14.09 -16.66
C ALA A 63 8.91 -13.01 -15.66
N VAL A 64 7.84 -13.24 -14.88
CA VAL A 64 7.44 -12.34 -13.78
C VAL A 64 8.51 -12.31 -12.69
N LEU A 65 9.00 -13.49 -12.27
CA LEU A 65 10.05 -13.59 -11.25
C LEU A 65 11.38 -12.98 -11.73
N ASP A 66 11.73 -13.16 -13.00
CA ASP A 66 12.92 -12.57 -13.60
C ASP A 66 12.84 -11.04 -13.63
N ALA A 67 11.68 -10.48 -13.98
CA ALA A 67 11.48 -9.04 -13.99
C ALA A 67 11.58 -8.44 -12.57
N ILE A 68 10.98 -9.09 -11.57
CA ILE A 68 11.07 -8.66 -10.16
C ILE A 68 12.52 -8.74 -9.67
N ALA A 69 13.20 -9.85 -9.93
CA ALA A 69 14.59 -10.03 -9.54
C ALA A 69 15.53 -9.07 -10.29
N GLY A 70 15.27 -8.79 -11.56
CA GLY A 70 16.05 -7.84 -12.37
C GLY A 70 16.04 -6.44 -11.75
N ALA A 71 14.89 -5.94 -11.35
CA ALA A 71 14.78 -4.66 -10.65
C ALA A 71 15.56 -4.67 -9.31
N ALA A 72 15.47 -5.77 -8.55
CA ALA A 72 16.20 -5.92 -7.29
C ALA A 72 17.71 -5.97 -7.49
N LEU A 73 18.19 -6.67 -8.51
CA LEU A 73 19.61 -6.80 -8.82
C LEU A 73 20.24 -5.50 -9.36
N ALA A 74 19.43 -4.58 -9.87
CA ALA A 74 19.87 -3.25 -10.30
C ALA A 74 20.16 -2.30 -9.12
N LEU A 75 19.75 -2.64 -7.89
CA LEU A 75 20.12 -1.86 -6.71
C LEU A 75 21.63 -1.96 -6.43
N PRO A 76 22.27 -0.88 -5.92
CA PRO A 76 23.67 -0.91 -5.53
C PRO A 76 23.93 -1.93 -4.40
N ASP A 77 25.12 -2.47 -4.36
CA ASP A 77 25.55 -3.38 -3.29
C ASP A 77 25.76 -2.68 -1.95
N GLY A 78 25.96 -3.46 -0.89
CA GLY A 78 26.24 -2.94 0.48
C GLY A 78 25.00 -2.67 1.33
N HIS A 79 23.81 -3.07 0.86
CA HIS A 79 22.58 -3.03 1.65
C HIS A 79 22.42 -4.29 2.53
N GLY A 80 21.41 -4.29 3.40
CA GLY A 80 21.04 -5.46 4.20
C GLY A 80 20.53 -6.62 3.35
N THR A 81 20.55 -7.84 3.90
CA THR A 81 20.08 -9.07 3.22
C THR A 81 18.63 -9.44 3.57
N ARG A 82 17.98 -8.65 4.42
CA ARG A 82 16.57 -8.80 4.79
C ARG A 82 15.72 -7.85 3.95
N TRP A 83 14.87 -8.41 3.09
CA TRP A 83 14.04 -7.66 2.15
C TRP A 83 12.59 -7.56 2.62
N GLY A 84 11.98 -6.41 2.39
CA GLY A 84 10.52 -6.24 2.44
C GLY A 84 9.93 -6.28 1.05
N VAL A 85 8.88 -7.08 0.87
CA VAL A 85 8.22 -7.24 -0.44
C VAL A 85 6.75 -6.93 -0.31
N ALA A 86 6.30 -5.80 -0.82
CA ALA A 86 4.89 -5.48 -0.97
C ALA A 86 4.36 -6.21 -2.22
N MET A 87 3.32 -7.02 -2.03
CA MET A 87 2.74 -7.86 -3.06
C MET A 87 1.21 -7.75 -3.04
N PRO A 88 0.53 -7.55 -4.17
CA PRO A 88 -0.92 -7.51 -4.19
C PRO A 88 -1.51 -8.88 -3.82
N GLY A 89 -2.72 -8.89 -3.28
CA GLY A 89 -3.45 -10.12 -3.01
C GLY A 89 -4.23 -10.64 -4.24
N PRO A 90 -4.72 -11.90 -4.12
CA PRO A 90 -4.57 -12.82 -3.00
C PRO A 90 -3.19 -13.51 -2.96
N PHE A 91 -2.56 -13.53 -1.82
CA PHE A 91 -1.21 -14.04 -1.62
C PHE A 91 -1.05 -14.59 -0.19
N ASP A 92 -0.31 -15.66 -0.01
CA ASP A 92 0.05 -16.15 1.31
C ASP A 92 1.33 -15.44 1.79
N TYR A 93 1.14 -14.37 2.55
CA TYR A 93 2.24 -13.51 3.01
C TYR A 93 3.16 -14.18 4.02
N ALA A 94 2.70 -15.25 4.68
CA ALA A 94 3.52 -15.99 5.64
C ALA A 94 4.50 -16.94 4.95
N THR A 95 4.03 -17.63 3.91
CA THR A 95 4.80 -18.63 3.18
C THR A 95 5.46 -18.10 1.89
N GLY A 96 4.98 -16.97 1.36
CA GLY A 96 5.46 -16.43 0.10
C GLY A 96 4.88 -17.12 -1.15
N VAL A 97 3.71 -17.75 -1.02
CA VAL A 97 3.06 -18.52 -2.11
C VAL A 97 1.92 -17.71 -2.74
N GLY A 98 1.90 -17.62 -4.06
CA GLY A 98 0.82 -16.98 -4.81
C GLY A 98 -0.51 -17.72 -4.71
N ARG A 99 -1.62 -16.97 -4.62
CA ARG A 99 -3.01 -17.48 -4.57
C ARG A 99 -3.88 -16.86 -5.66
N PHE A 100 -3.32 -16.53 -6.80
CA PHE A 100 -3.89 -15.67 -7.83
C PHE A 100 -4.88 -16.36 -8.80
N ALA A 101 -5.55 -17.43 -8.40
CA ALA A 101 -6.56 -18.07 -9.24
C ALA A 101 -7.74 -17.10 -9.50
N ASP A 102 -8.16 -16.96 -10.76
CA ASP A 102 -9.35 -16.22 -11.20
C ASP A 102 -9.36 -14.71 -10.85
N VAL A 103 -8.19 -14.09 -10.71
CA VAL A 103 -8.09 -12.65 -10.35
C VAL A 103 -7.65 -11.75 -11.53
N GLY A 104 -7.41 -12.33 -12.70
CA GLY A 104 -7.09 -11.60 -13.93
C GLY A 104 -5.70 -10.95 -13.95
N LYS A 105 -4.83 -11.23 -12.98
CA LYS A 105 -3.42 -10.82 -12.94
C LYS A 105 -2.61 -11.81 -12.11
N PHE A 106 -1.34 -12.01 -12.44
CA PHE A 106 -0.42 -12.92 -11.75
C PHE A 106 -0.92 -14.38 -11.67
N GLU A 107 -1.84 -14.79 -12.53
CA GLU A 107 -2.42 -16.14 -12.49
C GLU A 107 -1.35 -17.22 -12.67
N SER A 108 -0.31 -16.96 -13.43
CA SER A 108 0.86 -17.83 -13.59
C SER A 108 1.63 -18.08 -12.28
N LEU A 109 1.49 -17.20 -11.29
CA LEU A 109 2.09 -17.37 -9.95
C LEU A 109 1.17 -18.15 -8.98
N SER A 110 -0.01 -18.58 -9.40
CA SER A 110 -0.91 -19.35 -8.54
C SER A 110 -0.27 -20.69 -8.15
N GLY A 111 -0.10 -20.93 -6.84
CA GLY A 111 0.59 -22.10 -6.30
C GLY A 111 2.13 -22.04 -6.35
N VAL A 112 2.71 -21.00 -6.93
CA VAL A 112 4.17 -20.82 -7.01
C VAL A 112 4.71 -20.24 -5.69
N ASP A 113 5.80 -20.82 -5.16
CA ASP A 113 6.59 -20.23 -4.08
C ASP A 113 7.46 -19.09 -4.65
N VAL A 114 6.88 -17.88 -4.65
CA VAL A 114 7.53 -16.65 -5.10
C VAL A 114 8.77 -16.36 -4.23
N GLY A 115 8.67 -16.66 -2.94
CA GLY A 115 9.77 -16.46 -2.00
C GLY A 115 11.00 -17.31 -2.35
N ALA A 116 10.81 -18.59 -2.62
CA ALA A 116 11.89 -19.46 -3.09
C ALA A 116 12.42 -19.05 -4.46
N GLY A 117 11.53 -18.75 -5.40
CA GLY A 117 11.88 -18.30 -6.74
C GLY A 117 12.76 -17.03 -6.75
N LEU A 118 12.42 -16.05 -5.91
CA LEU A 118 13.21 -14.82 -5.76
C LEU A 118 14.54 -15.07 -5.03
N ARG A 119 14.57 -15.89 -3.97
CA ARG A 119 15.84 -16.22 -3.28
C ARG A 119 16.85 -16.86 -4.23
N VAL A 120 16.41 -17.79 -5.07
CA VAL A 120 17.30 -18.41 -6.06
C VAL A 120 17.91 -17.36 -7.01
N ARG A 121 17.12 -16.42 -7.51
CA ARG A 121 17.55 -15.39 -8.45
C ARG A 121 18.44 -14.31 -7.82
N LEU A 122 18.16 -13.95 -6.57
CA LEU A 122 18.91 -12.92 -5.83
C LEU A 122 20.17 -13.47 -5.17
N GLY A 123 20.28 -14.80 -5.02
CA GLY A 123 21.43 -15.44 -4.40
C GLY A 123 21.73 -14.88 -3.00
N GLY A 124 23.01 -14.68 -2.67
CA GLY A 124 23.45 -14.17 -1.36
C GLY A 124 22.98 -12.75 -1.01
N ARG A 125 22.35 -12.02 -1.94
CA ARG A 125 21.79 -10.69 -1.67
C ARG A 125 20.46 -10.74 -0.90
N ALA A 126 19.81 -11.91 -0.79
CA ALA A 126 18.52 -12.07 -0.10
C ALA A 126 18.51 -13.31 0.79
N GLU A 127 18.93 -13.16 2.04
CA GLU A 127 18.81 -14.22 3.05
C GLU A 127 17.35 -14.40 3.51
N ARG A 128 16.62 -13.30 3.62
CA ARG A 128 15.23 -13.31 4.08
C ARG A 128 14.38 -12.36 3.28
N LEU A 129 13.26 -12.88 2.77
CA LEU A 129 12.18 -12.09 2.15
C LEU A 129 10.96 -12.09 3.08
N ARG A 130 10.41 -10.93 3.36
CA ARG A 130 9.17 -10.78 4.12
C ARG A 130 8.13 -10.10 3.26
N PHE A 131 7.05 -10.83 3.03
CA PHE A 131 5.94 -10.37 2.24
C PHE A 131 4.89 -9.67 3.09
N LEU A 132 4.22 -8.67 2.51
CA LEU A 132 3.04 -8.04 3.06
C LEU A 132 2.14 -7.57 1.92
N ASN A 133 0.88 -7.30 2.26
CA ASN A 133 -0.06 -6.72 1.29
C ASN A 133 0.36 -5.30 0.89
N ASP A 134 0.12 -4.92 -0.37
CA ASP A 134 0.45 -3.60 -0.91
C ASP A 134 -0.26 -2.44 -0.17
N ALA A 135 -1.53 -2.63 0.22
CA ALA A 135 -2.25 -1.64 1.03
C ALA A 135 -1.72 -1.56 2.47
N ASP A 136 -1.25 -2.68 3.06
CA ASP A 136 -0.59 -2.66 4.36
C ASP A 136 0.75 -1.95 4.28
N ALA A 137 1.52 -2.19 3.23
CA ALA A 137 2.78 -1.50 2.99
C ALA A 137 2.56 0.02 2.89
N PHE A 138 1.58 0.43 2.08
CA PHE A 138 1.17 1.83 1.99
C PHE A 138 0.80 2.41 3.36
N ALA A 139 -0.06 1.73 4.10
CA ALA A 139 -0.53 2.19 5.40
C ALA A 139 0.60 2.32 6.43
N LEU A 140 1.52 1.35 6.49
CA LEU A 140 2.68 1.38 7.37
C LEU A 140 3.63 2.54 7.04
N GLY A 141 3.78 2.86 5.75
CA GLY A 141 4.59 4.01 5.32
C GLY A 141 3.95 5.34 5.70
N GLU A 142 2.66 5.52 5.44
CA GLU A 142 1.91 6.71 5.87
C GLU A 142 1.87 6.85 7.39
N TYR A 143 1.79 5.75 8.12
CA TYR A 143 1.88 5.75 9.58
C TYR A 143 3.28 6.15 10.09
N ARG A 144 4.32 5.72 9.40
CA ARG A 144 5.71 6.01 9.82
C ARG A 144 6.12 7.45 9.56
N SER A 145 5.75 8.01 8.40
CA SER A 145 6.33 9.28 7.91
C SER A 145 5.31 10.16 7.16
N GLY A 146 4.07 9.71 7.01
CA GLY A 146 3.06 10.38 6.20
C GLY A 146 1.87 10.96 6.97
N ALA A 147 0.69 10.91 6.36
CA ALA A 147 -0.54 11.52 6.89
C ALA A 147 -1.15 10.75 8.06
N ALA A 148 -0.82 9.47 8.23
CA ALA A 148 -1.29 8.65 9.34
C ALA A 148 -0.42 8.76 10.61
N ALA A 149 0.67 9.53 10.55
CA ALA A 149 1.56 9.68 11.70
C ALA A 149 0.84 10.35 12.90
N GLY A 150 1.01 9.77 14.08
CA GLY A 150 0.40 10.27 15.31
C GLY A 150 -1.04 9.79 15.57
N HIS A 151 -1.61 8.96 14.69
CA HIS A 151 -2.91 8.33 14.88
C HIS A 151 -2.76 6.90 15.41
N ASP A 152 -3.43 6.56 16.50
CA ASP A 152 -3.39 5.21 17.07
C ASP A 152 -4.14 4.18 16.23
N ARG A 153 -5.31 4.57 15.74
CA ARG A 153 -6.18 3.74 14.90
C ARG A 153 -6.51 4.48 13.62
N VAL A 154 -5.97 4.01 12.51
CA VAL A 154 -6.13 4.66 11.21
C VAL A 154 -6.54 3.65 10.15
N VAL A 155 -7.44 4.07 9.27
CA VAL A 155 -7.80 3.29 8.09
C VAL A 155 -7.16 3.93 6.87
N CYS A 156 -6.34 3.17 6.17
CA CYS A 156 -5.71 3.62 4.93
C CYS A 156 -6.37 2.94 3.73
N LEU A 157 -6.64 3.73 2.70
CA LEU A 157 -7.27 3.29 1.46
C LEU A 157 -6.34 3.56 0.28
N THR A 158 -6.22 2.60 -0.62
CA THR A 158 -5.57 2.77 -1.91
C THR A 158 -6.62 2.64 -3.02
N LEU A 159 -6.88 3.75 -3.72
CA LEU A 159 -7.89 3.85 -4.78
C LEU A 159 -7.19 3.84 -6.15
N GLY A 160 -7.38 2.76 -6.90
CA GLY A 160 -6.71 2.56 -8.19
C GLY A 160 -7.52 1.68 -9.13
N THR A 161 -6.95 0.59 -9.63
CA THR A 161 -7.68 -0.43 -10.40
C THR A 161 -8.80 -1.05 -9.58
N GLY A 162 -8.53 -1.34 -8.31
CA GLY A 162 -9.47 -1.77 -7.29
C GLY A 162 -9.40 -0.87 -6.05
N VAL A 163 -9.90 -1.38 -4.94
CA VAL A 163 -9.89 -0.74 -3.62
C VAL A 163 -9.07 -1.58 -2.66
N GLY A 164 -7.88 -1.10 -2.32
CA GLY A 164 -7.10 -1.64 -1.22
C GLY A 164 -7.45 -0.93 0.09
N SER A 165 -7.33 -1.65 1.20
CA SER A 165 -7.52 -1.09 2.54
C SER A 165 -6.59 -1.73 3.55
N SER A 166 -6.22 -0.98 4.57
CA SER A 166 -5.51 -1.48 5.73
C SER A 166 -6.04 -0.77 6.98
N PHE A 167 -6.37 -1.54 7.99
CA PHE A 167 -6.78 -1.08 9.32
C PHE A 167 -5.57 -1.20 10.24
N LEU A 168 -5.00 -0.08 10.67
CA LEU A 168 -3.84 -0.07 11.56
C LEU A 168 -4.24 0.26 13.00
N SER A 169 -3.80 -0.55 13.95
CA SER A 169 -3.85 -0.24 15.37
C SER A 169 -2.43 -0.23 15.94
N ALA A 170 -2.02 0.88 16.53
CA ALA A 170 -0.67 1.10 17.04
C ALA A 170 0.43 0.75 16.01
N GLY A 171 0.18 1.07 14.74
CA GLY A 171 1.10 0.81 13.63
C GLY A 171 1.24 -0.66 13.23
N ARG A 172 0.26 -1.50 13.53
CA ARG A 172 0.18 -2.91 13.11
C ARG A 172 -1.10 -3.15 12.32
N PRO A 173 -1.04 -3.79 11.14
CA PRO A 173 -2.24 -4.18 10.41
C PRO A 173 -3.11 -5.15 11.21
N VAL A 174 -4.42 -4.92 11.17
CA VAL A 174 -5.45 -5.77 11.81
C VAL A 174 -6.29 -6.40 10.71
N HIS A 175 -6.19 -7.72 10.56
CA HIS A 175 -6.88 -8.46 9.50
C HIS A 175 -8.08 -9.26 9.99
N THR A 176 -8.17 -9.53 11.29
CA THR A 176 -9.17 -10.42 11.86
C THR A 176 -9.81 -9.80 13.11
N GLY A 177 -11.00 -10.31 13.42
CA GLY A 177 -11.75 -9.88 14.61
C GLY A 177 -12.98 -9.04 14.28
N PRO A 178 -13.78 -8.68 15.29
CA PRO A 178 -15.07 -8.01 15.10
C PRO A 178 -14.95 -6.52 14.73
N LEU A 179 -13.76 -5.94 14.84
CA LEU A 179 -13.52 -4.51 14.66
C LEU A 179 -13.18 -4.15 13.21
N VAL A 180 -12.89 -5.13 12.36
CA VAL A 180 -12.49 -4.91 10.97
C VAL A 180 -13.36 -5.72 10.01
N PRO A 181 -13.49 -5.32 8.73
CA PRO A 181 -14.14 -6.13 7.71
C PRO A 181 -13.48 -7.51 7.57
N PRO A 182 -14.15 -8.47 6.92
CA PRO A 182 -13.53 -9.77 6.63
C PRO A 182 -12.13 -9.62 6.02
N ASP A 183 -11.14 -10.22 6.67
CA ASP A 183 -9.70 -10.13 6.36
C ASP A 183 -9.12 -8.69 6.33
N GLY A 184 -9.80 -7.71 6.95
CA GLY A 184 -9.42 -6.30 6.90
C GLY A 184 -9.67 -5.62 5.55
N TYR A 185 -10.40 -6.25 4.63
CA TYR A 185 -10.54 -5.80 3.24
C TYR A 185 -11.85 -5.08 2.97
N ALA A 186 -11.77 -3.77 2.72
CA ALA A 186 -12.93 -2.95 2.35
C ALA A 186 -13.58 -3.40 1.03
N HIS A 187 -12.83 -3.94 0.06
CA HIS A 187 -13.40 -4.43 -1.20
C HIS A 187 -14.38 -5.60 -1.02
N ARG A 188 -14.31 -6.32 0.11
CA ARG A 188 -15.27 -7.40 0.46
C ARG A 188 -16.60 -6.88 1.04
N LEU A 189 -16.69 -5.59 1.31
CA LEU A 189 -17.93 -4.98 1.75
C LEU A 189 -18.97 -4.99 0.64
N THR A 190 -20.22 -4.88 1.05
CA THR A 190 -21.34 -4.73 0.14
C THR A 190 -22.04 -3.40 0.37
N VAL A 191 -22.56 -2.82 -0.68
CA VAL A 191 -23.42 -1.64 -0.64
C VAL A 191 -24.66 -1.91 -1.49
N HIS A 192 -25.84 -1.72 -0.93
CA HIS A 192 -27.12 -2.06 -1.59
C HIS A 192 -27.17 -3.48 -2.16
N GLY A 193 -26.59 -4.46 -1.42
CA GLY A 193 -26.57 -5.88 -1.80
C GLY A 193 -25.60 -6.25 -2.94
N ARG A 194 -24.70 -5.34 -3.34
CA ARG A 194 -23.69 -5.58 -4.38
C ARG A 194 -22.29 -5.45 -3.80
N PRO A 195 -21.28 -6.19 -4.32
CA PRO A 195 -19.90 -5.97 -3.93
C PRO A 195 -19.50 -4.51 -4.09
N LEU A 196 -18.86 -3.94 -3.07
CA LEU A 196 -18.41 -2.55 -3.09
C LEU A 196 -17.46 -2.27 -4.26
N GLU A 197 -16.58 -3.22 -4.56
CA GLU A 197 -15.60 -3.10 -5.64
C GLU A 197 -16.25 -2.91 -7.01
N ASP A 198 -17.43 -3.49 -7.26
CA ASP A 198 -18.18 -3.31 -8.50
C ASP A 198 -18.64 -1.85 -8.70
N THR A 199 -18.71 -1.08 -7.62
CA THR A 199 -19.11 0.34 -7.66
C THR A 199 -17.89 1.27 -7.66
N VAL A 200 -16.87 0.96 -6.86
CA VAL A 200 -15.75 1.89 -6.55
C VAL A 200 -14.52 1.68 -7.43
N SER A 201 -14.38 0.51 -8.06
CA SER A 201 -13.26 0.23 -8.97
C SER A 201 -13.29 1.10 -10.23
N ARG A 202 -12.15 1.19 -10.94
CA ARG A 202 -12.09 1.85 -12.26
C ARG A 202 -13.20 1.38 -13.18
N ARG A 203 -13.47 0.06 -13.21
CA ARG A 203 -14.55 -0.54 -14.00
C ARG A 203 -15.91 -0.02 -13.54
N GLY A 204 -16.15 0.03 -12.24
CA GLY A 204 -17.39 0.48 -11.63
C GLY A 204 -17.72 1.94 -12.00
N ILE A 205 -16.76 2.85 -11.82
CA ILE A 205 -16.88 4.28 -12.15
C ILE A 205 -17.20 4.45 -13.63
N ARG A 206 -16.43 3.80 -14.52
CA ARG A 206 -16.64 3.86 -15.97
C ARG A 206 -18.00 3.31 -16.39
N SER A 207 -18.40 2.17 -15.82
CA SER A 207 -19.72 1.57 -16.12
C SER A 207 -20.87 2.46 -15.64
N HIS A 208 -20.71 3.15 -14.52
CA HIS A 208 -21.72 4.10 -14.04
C HIS A 208 -21.83 5.29 -14.99
N TYR A 209 -20.70 5.86 -15.39
CA TYR A 209 -20.68 6.94 -16.38
C TYR A 209 -21.36 6.55 -17.68
N ALA A 210 -21.06 5.37 -18.23
CA ALA A 210 -21.66 4.89 -19.48
C ALA A 210 -23.19 4.78 -19.43
N ARG A 211 -23.76 4.50 -18.25
CA ARG A 211 -25.22 4.47 -18.07
C ARG A 211 -25.84 5.87 -18.09
N LEU A 212 -25.12 6.88 -17.61
CA LEU A 212 -25.58 8.26 -17.52
C LEU A 212 -25.38 9.03 -18.85
N SER A 213 -24.29 8.70 -19.54
CA SER A 213 -23.91 9.37 -20.82
C SER A 213 -23.42 8.31 -21.81
N PRO A 214 -24.33 7.60 -22.50
CA PRO A 214 -23.97 6.64 -23.53
C PRO A 214 -23.21 7.33 -24.66
N ALA A 215 -21.99 6.86 -24.94
CA ALA A 215 -21.18 7.40 -26.02
C ALA A 215 -21.74 6.99 -27.39
N ALA A 216 -21.91 7.93 -28.29
CA ALA A 216 -22.38 7.69 -29.66
C ALA A 216 -21.38 6.90 -30.50
N ASP A 217 -20.08 6.99 -30.17
CA ASP A 217 -18.95 6.33 -30.83
C ASP A 217 -18.48 5.05 -30.13
N GLY A 218 -19.13 4.66 -29.02
CA GLY A 218 -18.75 3.50 -28.22
C GLY A 218 -17.48 3.69 -27.40
N HIS A 219 -16.82 4.85 -27.47
CA HIS A 219 -15.61 5.10 -26.67
C HIS A 219 -15.96 5.36 -25.20
N LEU A 220 -15.45 4.53 -24.30
CA LEU A 220 -15.62 4.69 -22.87
C LEU A 220 -14.37 5.30 -22.25
N PRO A 221 -14.39 6.58 -21.81
CA PRO A 221 -13.25 7.27 -21.23
C PRO A 221 -12.67 6.54 -20.03
N ASP A 222 -11.36 6.69 -19.78
CA ASP A 222 -10.79 6.18 -18.56
C ASP A 222 -11.08 7.11 -17.35
N VAL A 223 -10.81 6.64 -16.12
CA VAL A 223 -11.15 7.38 -14.89
C VAL A 223 -10.43 8.73 -14.81
N ARG A 224 -9.21 8.83 -15.33
CA ARG A 224 -8.46 10.09 -15.38
C ARG A 224 -9.11 11.09 -16.34
N GLU A 225 -9.56 10.62 -17.48
CA GLU A 225 -10.30 11.44 -18.43
C GLU A 225 -11.67 11.86 -17.87
N LEU A 226 -12.38 10.94 -17.20
CA LEU A 226 -13.64 11.27 -16.52
C LEU A 226 -13.44 12.35 -15.46
N ALA A 227 -12.37 12.27 -14.67
CA ALA A 227 -12.05 13.31 -13.69
C ALA A 227 -11.82 14.68 -14.37
N ALA A 228 -11.08 14.70 -15.49
CA ALA A 228 -10.86 15.93 -16.24
C ALA A 228 -12.15 16.49 -16.86
N ARG A 229 -13.07 15.62 -17.31
CA ARG A 229 -14.40 16.02 -17.81
C ARG A 229 -15.28 16.58 -16.70
N ALA A 230 -15.30 15.95 -15.52
CA ALA A 230 -16.04 16.43 -14.36
C ALA A 230 -15.61 17.86 -13.94
N VAL A 231 -14.31 18.12 -13.90
CA VAL A 231 -13.74 19.45 -13.61
C VAL A 231 -14.19 20.49 -14.68
N LYS A 232 -14.43 20.07 -15.93
CA LYS A 232 -14.92 20.92 -17.01
C LYS A 232 -16.45 21.05 -17.06
N GLY A 233 -17.16 20.51 -16.07
CA GLY A 233 -18.61 20.65 -15.95
C GLY A 233 -19.43 19.48 -16.51
N ASP A 234 -18.80 18.34 -16.89
CA ASP A 234 -19.54 17.12 -17.23
C ASP A 234 -20.22 16.56 -15.98
N THR A 235 -21.54 16.76 -15.90
CA THR A 235 -22.35 16.36 -14.74
C THR A 235 -22.44 14.84 -14.60
N ALA A 236 -22.43 14.08 -15.70
CA ALA A 236 -22.45 12.62 -15.66
C ALA A 236 -21.14 12.07 -15.10
N ALA A 237 -20.00 12.68 -15.48
CA ALA A 237 -18.71 12.33 -14.94
C ALA A 237 -18.61 12.65 -13.44
N ALA A 238 -19.04 13.84 -13.01
CA ALA A 238 -19.09 14.22 -11.61
C ALA A 238 -19.98 13.28 -10.79
N GLU A 239 -21.14 12.90 -11.34
CA GLU A 239 -22.07 11.96 -10.71
C GLU A 239 -21.46 10.56 -10.55
N ALA A 240 -20.68 10.09 -11.53
CA ALA A 240 -20.00 8.79 -11.44
C ALA A 240 -19.01 8.74 -10.26
N PHE A 241 -18.28 9.82 -10.01
CA PHE A 241 -17.41 9.95 -8.82
C PHE A 241 -18.22 10.04 -7.54
N ARG A 242 -19.25 10.86 -7.51
CA ARG A 242 -20.13 11.03 -6.34
C ARG A 242 -20.79 9.71 -5.94
N HIS A 243 -21.29 8.95 -6.89
CA HIS A 243 -21.88 7.64 -6.67
C HIS A 243 -20.86 6.65 -6.09
N ALA A 244 -19.68 6.54 -6.70
CA ALA A 244 -18.66 5.60 -6.28
C ALA A 244 -18.16 5.89 -4.85
N PHE A 245 -17.73 7.13 -4.59
CA PHE A 245 -17.11 7.44 -3.30
C PHE A 245 -18.13 7.72 -2.20
N GLY A 246 -19.35 8.12 -2.53
CA GLY A 246 -20.46 8.09 -1.59
C GLY A 246 -20.78 6.67 -1.10
N ALA A 247 -20.81 5.70 -2.02
CA ALA A 247 -20.98 4.30 -1.68
C ALA A 247 -19.85 3.75 -0.80
N LEU A 248 -18.60 4.15 -1.09
CA LEU A 248 -17.44 3.79 -0.27
C LEU A 248 -17.60 4.32 1.17
N GLY A 249 -17.96 5.59 1.30
CA GLY A 249 -18.18 6.20 2.62
C GLY A 249 -19.29 5.51 3.39
N LEU A 250 -20.42 5.26 2.76
CA LEU A 250 -21.57 4.56 3.36
C LEU A 250 -21.18 3.15 3.86
N ALA A 251 -20.42 2.39 3.06
CA ALA A 251 -20.00 1.04 3.43
C ALA A 251 -18.95 1.02 4.54
N LEU A 252 -18.08 2.04 4.59
CA LEU A 252 -17.00 2.13 5.59
C LEU A 252 -17.46 2.68 6.93
N ALA A 253 -18.44 3.56 6.99
CA ALA A 253 -18.83 4.28 8.20
C ALA A 253 -19.03 3.36 9.42
N PRO A 254 -19.77 2.23 9.37
CA PRO A 254 -19.96 1.36 10.51
C PRO A 254 -18.66 0.65 10.96
N TRP A 255 -17.67 0.51 10.06
CA TRP A 255 -16.39 -0.09 10.38
C TRP A 255 -15.42 0.92 10.99
N LEU A 256 -15.48 2.18 10.57
CA LEU A 256 -14.72 3.26 11.21
C LEU A 256 -15.16 3.46 12.67
N ASP A 257 -16.47 3.41 12.92
CA ASP A 257 -17.03 3.48 14.26
C ASP A 257 -16.56 2.31 15.13
N ARG A 258 -16.77 1.07 14.69
CA ARG A 258 -16.33 -0.13 15.41
C ARG A 258 -14.83 -0.16 15.65
N PHE A 259 -14.05 0.27 14.69
CA PHE A 259 -12.59 0.33 14.80
C PHE A 259 -12.12 1.50 15.65
N GLU A 260 -13.02 2.45 16.00
CA GLU A 260 -12.69 3.72 16.65
C GLU A 260 -11.59 4.47 15.87
N ALA A 261 -11.76 4.55 14.56
CA ALA A 261 -10.79 5.17 13.70
C ALA A 261 -10.61 6.66 14.01
N THR A 262 -9.39 7.12 14.13
CA THR A 262 -9.04 8.53 14.40
C THR A 262 -8.71 9.32 13.13
N ALA A 263 -8.46 8.62 12.02
CA ALA A 263 -8.31 9.20 10.68
C ALA A 263 -8.55 8.16 9.59
N VAL A 264 -8.91 8.64 8.40
CA VAL A 264 -8.89 7.89 7.14
C VAL A 264 -7.87 8.53 6.23
N VAL A 265 -6.87 7.78 5.75
CA VAL A 265 -5.88 8.26 4.78
C VAL A 265 -6.15 7.64 3.42
N VAL A 266 -6.24 8.46 2.38
CA VAL A 266 -6.60 8.02 1.04
C VAL A 266 -5.46 8.28 0.06
N GLY A 267 -4.97 7.23 -0.57
CA GLY A 267 -3.93 7.25 -1.60
C GLY A 267 -4.35 6.52 -2.88
N GLY A 268 -3.39 6.26 -3.75
CA GLY A 268 -3.60 5.63 -5.05
C GLY A 268 -3.89 6.61 -6.17
N SER A 269 -3.93 6.10 -7.41
CA SER A 269 -3.99 6.95 -8.61
C SER A 269 -5.29 7.75 -8.75
N VAL A 270 -6.42 7.24 -8.23
CA VAL A 270 -7.72 7.90 -8.28
C VAL A 270 -7.82 9.02 -7.24
N ALA A 271 -7.11 8.88 -6.12
CA ALA A 271 -7.04 9.92 -5.08
C ALA A 271 -6.41 11.24 -5.58
N ARG A 272 -5.70 11.23 -6.71
CA ARG A 272 -5.22 12.46 -7.37
C ARG A 272 -6.36 13.40 -7.79
N SER A 273 -7.57 12.87 -7.96
CA SER A 273 -8.80 13.66 -8.20
C SER A 273 -9.48 14.02 -6.88
N TRP A 274 -8.71 14.57 -5.93
CA TRP A 274 -9.11 14.81 -4.54
C TRP A 274 -10.40 15.60 -4.40
N ASP A 275 -10.57 16.64 -5.22
CA ASP A 275 -11.75 17.52 -5.22
C ASP A 275 -13.06 16.79 -5.60
N LEU A 276 -12.97 15.63 -6.25
CA LEU A 276 -14.11 14.77 -6.56
C LEU A 276 -14.26 13.65 -5.52
N VAL A 277 -13.15 13.10 -5.04
CA VAL A 277 -13.13 11.95 -4.10
C VAL A 277 -13.53 12.39 -2.70
N HIS A 278 -12.88 13.42 -2.16
CA HIS A 278 -13.03 13.81 -0.76
C HIS A 278 -14.46 14.22 -0.38
N PRO A 279 -15.14 15.13 -1.08
CA PRO A 279 -16.50 15.55 -0.72
C PRO A 279 -17.50 14.39 -0.83
N ALA A 280 -17.36 13.53 -1.83
CA ALA A 280 -18.23 12.38 -2.02
C ALA A 280 -18.05 11.32 -0.92
N LEU A 281 -16.79 10.99 -0.58
CA LEU A 281 -16.46 10.06 0.50
C LEU A 281 -16.96 10.58 1.86
N THR A 282 -16.68 11.85 2.17
CA THR A 282 -17.11 12.48 3.42
C THR A 282 -18.64 12.54 3.53
N SER A 283 -19.33 12.85 2.43
CA SER A 283 -20.80 12.82 2.38
C SER A 283 -21.34 11.42 2.68
N GLY A 284 -20.76 10.37 2.10
CA GLY A 284 -21.14 8.98 2.36
C GLY A 284 -20.89 8.55 3.81
N LEU A 285 -19.77 8.96 4.39
CA LEU A 285 -19.47 8.71 5.80
C LEU A 285 -20.50 9.37 6.74
N GLY A 286 -20.86 10.62 6.46
CA GLY A 286 -21.84 11.36 7.26
C GLY A 286 -23.27 10.85 7.13
N ALA A 287 -23.64 10.25 6.00
CA ALA A 287 -25.00 9.74 5.74
C ALA A 287 -25.42 8.61 6.69
N SER A 288 -24.48 7.89 7.27
CA SER A 288 -24.72 6.80 8.22
C SER A 288 -24.83 7.28 9.68
N GLY A 289 -24.66 8.58 9.97
CA GLY A 289 -24.56 9.09 11.33
C GLY A 289 -23.29 8.64 12.07
N GLY A 290 -22.29 8.16 11.34
CA GLY A 290 -21.00 7.71 11.87
C GLY A 290 -20.15 8.86 12.43
N PRO A 291 -19.01 8.55 13.08
CA PRO A 291 -18.14 9.54 13.68
C PRO A 291 -17.58 10.50 12.63
N ALA A 292 -17.39 11.76 13.01
CA ALA A 292 -16.69 12.75 12.20
C ALA A 292 -15.19 12.44 12.18
N VAL A 293 -14.77 11.47 11.38
CA VAL A 293 -13.37 11.08 11.23
C VAL A 293 -12.71 11.91 10.13
N PRO A 294 -11.57 12.58 10.37
CA PRO A 294 -10.88 13.32 9.33
C PRO A 294 -10.44 12.41 8.18
N VAL A 295 -10.75 12.83 6.95
CA VAL A 295 -10.33 12.17 5.72
C VAL A 295 -9.18 12.97 5.14
N LEU A 296 -8.01 12.37 5.05
CA LEU A 296 -6.75 13.01 4.71
C LEU A 296 -6.20 12.43 3.38
N PRO A 297 -5.63 13.27 2.51
CA PRO A 297 -4.88 12.75 1.38
C PRO A 297 -3.56 12.15 1.86
N ALA A 298 -3.11 11.08 1.21
CA ALA A 298 -1.78 10.53 1.43
C ALA A 298 -0.70 11.61 1.24
N ARG A 299 0.26 11.63 2.14
CA ARG A 299 1.40 12.56 2.07
C ARG A 299 2.54 11.99 1.24
N LEU A 300 2.68 10.67 1.21
CA LEU A 300 3.79 9.96 0.55
C LEU A 300 3.25 8.88 -0.42
N PRO A 301 2.38 9.24 -1.39
CA PRO A 301 1.62 8.25 -2.17
C PRO A 301 2.50 7.27 -2.97
N GLU A 302 3.72 7.65 -3.33
CA GLU A 302 4.66 6.81 -4.09
C GLU A 302 5.73 6.15 -3.21
N GLU A 303 6.14 6.80 -2.11
CA GLU A 303 7.18 6.28 -1.21
C GLU A 303 6.62 5.43 -0.08
N ALA A 304 5.37 5.65 0.33
CA ALA A 304 4.79 4.96 1.48
C ALA A 304 4.86 3.42 1.37
N PRO A 305 4.56 2.77 0.23
CA PRO A 305 4.71 1.32 0.12
C PRO A 305 6.14 0.84 0.37
N LEU A 306 7.15 1.58 -0.10
CA LEU A 306 8.56 1.27 0.09
C LEU A 306 8.96 1.40 1.57
N ILE A 307 8.57 2.50 2.22
CA ILE A 307 8.84 2.76 3.64
C ILE A 307 8.17 1.70 4.51
N GLY A 308 6.92 1.35 4.21
CA GLY A 308 6.18 0.34 4.92
C GLY A 308 6.77 -1.06 4.77
N ALA A 309 7.18 -1.43 3.56
CA ALA A 309 7.87 -2.69 3.30
C ALA A 309 9.20 -2.78 4.08
N ALA A 310 9.98 -1.69 4.14
CA ALA A 310 11.22 -1.63 4.90
C ALA A 310 10.97 -1.79 6.41
N ARG A 311 9.95 -1.14 6.94
CA ARG A 311 9.54 -1.32 8.32
C ARG A 311 9.15 -2.77 8.60
N TRP A 312 8.32 -3.36 7.74
CA TRP A 312 7.89 -4.74 7.85
C TRP A 312 9.06 -5.73 7.85
N ALA A 313 10.08 -5.50 7.03
CA ALA A 313 11.28 -6.32 6.98
C ALA A 313 12.04 -6.33 8.32
N ARG A 314 12.03 -5.22 9.07
CA ARG A 314 12.77 -5.02 10.32
C ARG A 314 12.04 -5.46 11.58
N ASP A 315 10.73 -5.16 11.65
CA ASP A 315 9.91 -5.33 12.87
C ASP A 315 9.53 -6.80 13.16
N ALA A 316 10.12 -7.76 12.46
CA ALA A 316 9.92 -9.15 12.76
C ALA A 316 10.59 -9.51 14.08
N PRO A 317 9.90 -10.22 14.98
CA PRO A 317 10.61 -10.96 16.01
C PRO A 317 11.63 -11.86 15.31
N GLU A 318 12.84 -11.89 15.81
CA GLU A 318 13.82 -12.90 15.42
C GLU A 318 13.16 -14.24 15.74
N GLY A 319 12.74 -14.97 14.70
CA GLY A 319 12.17 -16.30 14.85
C GLY A 319 13.23 -17.23 15.42
N PRO A 320 12.78 -18.33 16.05
CA PRO A 320 13.68 -19.29 16.66
C PRO A 320 14.69 -19.86 15.69
#